data_42c1480ed5bd7b39ef0c05d4620f4414
#
_entry.id   42c1480ed5bd7b39ef0c05d4620f4414
#
_cell.length_a   1.000
_cell.length_b   1.000
_cell.length_c   1.000
_cell.angle_alpha   90.00
_cell.angle_beta   90.00
_cell.angle_gamma   90.00
#
_symmetry.space_group_name_H-M   'P 1'
#
loop_
_entity.id
_entity.type
_entity.pdbx_description
1 polymer ?
#
loop_
_entity_poly.entity_id
_entity_poly.type
_entity_poly.pdbx_seq_one_letter_code
_entity_poly.pdbx_strand_id
1 'polypeptide(L)'
;MFEPDRRRDPGFALEHWRELQRRHAEKNGIILIAEDFVPEVGAQPVGWAFAYDETAEVFVIEADRRHGFLAELYVAPDARGKGLGRALIEGCEAWARSRGHKLLTVGVLAKNPSAIRAYEGAGYAPYWTTMRRYL
;
A
#
# COMPACT_ATOMS: atom_id res chain seq x y z
N MET A 1 -1.30 0.25 6.51
CA MET A 1 -0.62 1.19 7.36
C MET A 1 -1.29 1.28 8.71
N PHE A 2 -0.56 0.97 9.73
CA PHE A 2 -1.12 0.72 11.04
C PHE A 2 -0.44 1.61 12.08
N GLU A 3 -1.23 2.43 12.75
CA GLU A 3 -0.77 3.31 13.82
C GLU A 3 -1.56 2.98 15.09
N PRO A 4 -1.01 2.16 16.00
CA PRO A 4 -1.77 1.63 17.14
C PRO A 4 -2.36 2.69 18.07
N ASP A 5 -1.66 3.80 18.24
CA ASP A 5 -2.08 4.91 19.10
C ASP A 5 -3.20 5.77 18.50
N ARG A 6 -3.56 5.51 17.24
CA ARG A 6 -4.66 6.20 16.54
C ARG A 6 -5.74 5.25 16.02
N ARG A 7 -5.59 3.96 16.29
CA ARG A 7 -6.56 2.98 15.81
C ARG A 7 -7.90 3.13 16.52
N ARG A 8 -8.97 3.11 15.74
CA ARG A 8 -10.33 3.08 16.26
C ARG A 8 -10.63 1.72 16.91
N ASP A 9 -11.66 1.68 17.72
CA ASP A 9 -12.20 0.45 18.29
C ASP A 9 -12.57 -0.58 17.21
N PRO A 10 -12.65 -1.87 17.56
CA PRO A 10 -13.14 -2.90 16.64
C PRO A 10 -14.47 -2.52 16.01
N GLY A 11 -14.65 -2.85 14.73
CA GLY A 11 -15.83 -2.50 13.96
C GLY A 11 -15.59 -1.48 12.84
N PHE A 12 -14.43 -0.86 12.81
CA PHE A 12 -14.09 0.06 11.73
C PHE A 12 -13.85 -0.65 10.38
N ALA A 13 -13.61 -1.96 10.39
CA ALA A 13 -13.17 -2.70 9.20
C ALA A 13 -14.13 -2.59 8.02
N LEU A 14 -15.45 -2.67 8.24
CA LEU A 14 -16.45 -2.53 7.17
C LEU A 14 -16.44 -1.13 6.56
N GLU A 15 -16.36 -0.11 7.40
CA GLU A 15 -16.29 1.29 6.96
C GLU A 15 -15.01 1.52 6.15
N HIS A 16 -13.89 0.99 6.62
CA HIS A 16 -12.61 1.05 5.93
C HIS A 16 -12.67 0.36 4.57
N TRP A 17 -13.25 -0.83 4.50
CA TRP A 17 -13.43 -1.57 3.25
C TRP A 17 -14.26 -0.77 2.24
N ARG A 18 -15.37 -0.16 2.69
CA ARG A 18 -16.20 0.69 1.83
C ARG A 18 -15.44 1.89 1.28
N GLU A 19 -14.60 2.49 2.12
CA GLU A 19 -13.74 3.61 1.69
C GLU A 19 -12.71 3.17 0.65
N LEU A 20 -12.09 2.00 0.82
CA LEU A 20 -11.18 1.44 -0.18
C LEU A 20 -11.87 1.20 -1.51
N GLN A 21 -13.07 0.62 -1.49
CA GLN A 21 -13.85 0.39 -2.70
C GLN A 21 -14.19 1.71 -3.41
N ARG A 22 -14.55 2.74 -2.65
CA ARG A 22 -14.83 4.07 -3.19
C ARG A 22 -13.60 4.65 -3.87
N ARG A 23 -12.46 4.63 -3.23
CA ARG A 23 -11.19 5.12 -3.80
C ARG A 23 -10.76 4.33 -5.01
N HIS A 24 -10.94 3.02 -4.98
CA HIS A 24 -10.66 2.16 -6.12
C HIS A 24 -11.46 2.61 -7.36
N ALA A 25 -12.76 2.84 -7.18
CA ALA A 25 -13.62 3.27 -8.28
C ALA A 25 -13.28 4.68 -8.78
N GLU A 26 -13.03 5.62 -7.87
CA GLU A 26 -12.81 7.04 -8.22
C GLU A 26 -11.40 7.33 -8.76
N LYS A 27 -10.39 6.56 -8.32
CA LYS A 27 -8.99 6.84 -8.61
C LYS A 27 -8.31 5.77 -9.47
N ASN A 28 -9.09 4.99 -10.20
CA ASN A 28 -8.59 3.95 -11.11
C ASN A 28 -7.59 2.99 -10.42
N GLY A 29 -7.94 2.55 -9.21
CA GLY A 29 -7.06 1.76 -8.40
C GLY A 29 -7.01 0.29 -8.76
N ILE A 30 -6.10 -0.42 -8.08
CA ILE A 30 -5.99 -1.87 -8.13
C ILE A 30 -5.97 -2.43 -6.70
N ILE A 31 -6.64 -3.55 -6.51
CA ILE A 31 -6.55 -4.34 -5.29
C ILE A 31 -5.95 -5.68 -5.66
N LEU A 32 -4.82 -6.02 -5.07
CA LEU A 32 -4.14 -7.30 -5.26
C LEU A 32 -4.33 -8.13 -4.00
N ILE A 33 -4.64 -9.41 -4.18
CA ILE A 33 -4.80 -10.37 -3.10
C ILE A 33 -3.70 -11.41 -3.22
N ALA A 34 -2.94 -11.61 -2.13
CA ALA A 34 -2.02 -12.71 -2.00
C ALA A 34 -2.75 -13.89 -1.37
N GLU A 35 -2.62 -15.07 -1.95
CA GLU A 35 -3.23 -16.29 -1.46
C GLU A 35 -2.16 -17.33 -1.15
N ASP A 36 -2.39 -18.10 -0.10
CA ASP A 36 -1.61 -19.28 0.23
C ASP A 36 -2.50 -20.52 0.10
N PHE A 37 -1.94 -21.62 -0.34
CA PHE A 37 -2.69 -22.86 -0.49
C PHE A 37 -2.60 -23.69 0.78
N VAL A 38 -3.77 -23.98 1.37
CA VAL A 38 -3.87 -24.84 2.54
C VAL A 38 -4.50 -26.16 2.09
N PRO A 39 -3.82 -27.32 2.29
CA PRO A 39 -4.40 -28.63 1.97
C PRO A 39 -5.77 -28.80 2.60
N GLU A 40 -6.71 -29.40 1.85
CA GLU A 40 -8.10 -29.66 2.22
C GLU A 40 -9.00 -28.41 2.36
N VAL A 41 -8.42 -27.21 2.40
CA VAL A 41 -9.16 -25.95 2.50
C VAL A 41 -9.13 -25.18 1.17
N GLY A 42 -8.00 -25.27 0.45
CA GLY A 42 -7.80 -24.55 -0.81
C GLY A 42 -7.05 -23.23 -0.63
N ALA A 43 -7.17 -22.34 -1.61
CA ALA A 43 -6.55 -21.04 -1.58
C ALA A 43 -7.15 -20.16 -0.48
N GLN A 44 -6.28 -19.54 0.33
CA GLN A 44 -6.67 -18.68 1.44
C GLN A 44 -6.02 -17.30 1.28
N PRO A 45 -6.80 -16.21 1.38
CA PRO A 45 -6.21 -14.87 1.32
C PRO A 45 -5.35 -14.64 2.57
N VAL A 46 -4.11 -14.25 2.35
CA VAL A 46 -3.12 -14.01 3.41
C VAL A 46 -2.51 -12.62 3.36
N GLY A 47 -2.89 -11.83 2.37
CA GLY A 47 -2.41 -10.46 2.26
C GLY A 47 -3.10 -9.71 1.14
N TRP A 48 -2.92 -8.41 1.13
CA TRP A 48 -3.41 -7.55 0.05
C TRP A 48 -2.53 -6.33 -0.15
N ALA A 49 -2.67 -5.72 -1.31
CA ALA A 49 -2.15 -4.40 -1.59
C ALA A 49 -3.22 -3.58 -2.31
N PHE A 50 -3.27 -2.30 -2.00
CA PHE A 50 -4.16 -1.35 -2.66
C PHE A 50 -3.35 -0.17 -3.16
N ALA A 51 -3.45 0.10 -4.45
CA ALA A 51 -2.81 1.24 -5.10
C ALA A 51 -3.81 1.97 -5.99
N TYR A 52 -3.60 3.24 -6.21
CA TYR A 52 -4.43 4.06 -7.08
C TYR A 52 -3.66 5.22 -7.70
N ASP A 53 -4.26 5.87 -8.69
CA ASP A 53 -3.71 7.07 -9.31
C ASP A 53 -3.76 8.24 -8.31
N GLU A 54 -2.66 8.98 -8.21
CA GLU A 54 -2.56 10.19 -7.41
C GLU A 54 -1.98 11.32 -8.24
N THR A 55 -2.33 12.55 -7.87
CA THR A 55 -1.80 13.75 -8.48
C THR A 55 -1.15 14.62 -7.41
N ALA A 56 0.14 14.90 -7.60
CA ALA A 56 0.89 15.74 -6.67
C ALA A 56 0.56 17.23 -6.87
N GLU A 57 1.03 18.05 -5.97
CA GLU A 57 0.84 19.49 -5.97
C GLU A 57 1.40 20.14 -7.26
N VAL A 58 0.87 21.30 -7.59
CA VAL A 58 1.22 22.03 -8.83
C VAL A 58 2.70 22.42 -8.94
N PHE A 59 3.41 22.50 -7.82
CA PHE A 59 4.84 22.80 -7.84
C PHE A 59 5.73 21.60 -8.16
N VAL A 60 5.17 20.40 -8.23
CA VAL A 60 5.91 19.20 -8.64
C VAL A 60 6.06 19.23 -10.16
N ILE A 61 7.22 18.83 -10.67
CA ILE A 61 7.46 18.74 -12.11
C ILE A 61 6.40 17.86 -12.78
N GLU A 62 5.93 18.26 -13.95
CA GLU A 62 4.80 17.64 -14.62
C GLU A 62 4.99 16.14 -14.84
N ALA A 63 6.20 15.69 -15.11
CA ALA A 63 6.51 14.27 -15.33
C ALA A 63 6.18 13.39 -14.13
N ASP A 64 6.23 13.93 -12.90
CA ASP A 64 6.03 13.19 -11.65
C ASP A 64 4.71 13.53 -10.97
N ARG A 65 3.95 14.51 -11.48
CA ARG A 65 2.69 14.92 -10.85
C ARG A 65 1.67 13.80 -10.82
N ARG A 66 1.45 13.15 -11.96
CA ARG A 66 0.61 11.96 -12.00
C ARG A 66 1.47 10.74 -11.73
N HIS A 67 1.12 10.01 -10.70
CA HIS A 67 1.88 8.84 -10.26
C HIS A 67 0.98 7.81 -9.62
N GLY A 68 1.50 6.62 -9.41
CA GLY A 68 0.84 5.60 -8.61
C GLY A 68 1.12 5.83 -7.13
N PHE A 69 0.14 5.54 -6.29
CA PHE A 69 0.28 5.58 -4.85
C PHE A 69 -0.11 4.23 -4.26
N LEU A 70 0.85 3.57 -3.63
CA LEU A 70 0.62 2.34 -2.87
C LEU A 70 0.07 2.73 -1.49
N ALA A 71 -1.24 2.65 -1.35
CA ALA A 71 -1.95 3.13 -0.18
C ALA A 71 -1.93 2.13 0.99
N GLU A 72 -1.99 0.83 0.68
CA GLU A 72 -1.99 -0.21 1.70
C GLU A 72 -1.24 -1.44 1.23
N LEU A 73 -0.51 -2.03 2.15
CA LEU A 73 0.17 -3.32 1.99
C LEU A 73 0.07 -4.07 3.31
N TYR A 74 -0.47 -5.27 3.25
CA TYR A 74 -0.60 -6.13 4.42
C TYR A 74 -0.32 -7.57 4.06
N VAL A 75 0.44 -8.24 4.91
CA VAL A 75 0.63 -9.70 4.87
C VAL A 75 0.36 -10.22 6.28
N ALA A 76 -0.48 -11.25 6.39
CA ALA A 76 -0.79 -11.86 7.67
C ALA A 76 0.49 -12.36 8.36
N PRO A 77 0.59 -12.24 9.70
CA PRO A 77 1.83 -12.57 10.42
C PRO A 77 2.39 -13.96 10.09
N ASP A 78 1.53 -14.97 10.01
CA ASP A 78 1.94 -16.36 9.73
C ASP A 78 2.40 -16.58 8.28
N ALA A 79 2.08 -15.66 7.38
CA ALA A 79 2.45 -15.72 5.97
C ALA A 79 3.68 -14.86 5.63
N ARG A 80 4.25 -14.17 6.60
CA ARG A 80 5.43 -13.31 6.41
C ARG A 80 6.70 -14.13 6.24
N GLY A 81 7.71 -13.51 5.60
CA GLY A 81 8.99 -14.16 5.36
C GLY A 81 9.01 -15.10 4.17
N LYS A 82 7.94 -15.15 3.36
CA LYS A 82 7.81 -16.01 2.17
C LYS A 82 7.87 -15.22 0.85
N GLY A 83 8.18 -13.95 0.90
CA GLY A 83 8.26 -13.09 -0.29
C GLY A 83 6.93 -12.54 -0.81
N LEU A 84 5.83 -12.73 -0.09
CA LEU A 84 4.50 -12.26 -0.51
C LEU A 84 4.40 -10.74 -0.55
N GLY A 85 4.96 -10.05 0.43
CA GLY A 85 4.99 -8.58 0.45
C GLY A 85 5.74 -8.02 -0.75
N ARG A 86 6.87 -8.63 -1.10
CA ARG A 86 7.65 -8.25 -2.28
C ARG A 86 6.84 -8.47 -3.56
N ALA A 87 6.17 -9.60 -3.68
CA ALA A 87 5.33 -9.91 -4.83
C ALA A 87 4.18 -8.91 -4.98
N LEU A 88 3.56 -8.51 -3.88
CA LEU A 88 2.51 -7.48 -3.87
C LEU A 88 3.05 -6.12 -4.33
N ILE A 89 4.21 -5.70 -3.85
CA ILE A 89 4.88 -4.47 -4.30
C ILE A 89 5.14 -4.53 -5.81
N GLU A 90 5.72 -5.61 -6.30
CA GLU A 90 6.02 -5.81 -7.71
C GLU A 90 4.75 -5.79 -8.58
N GLY A 91 3.66 -6.35 -8.07
CA GLY A 91 2.35 -6.29 -8.73
C GLY A 91 1.82 -4.86 -8.83
N CYS A 92 1.98 -4.06 -7.79
CA CYS A 92 1.60 -2.63 -7.83
C CYS A 92 2.50 -1.84 -8.78
N GLU A 93 3.78 -2.14 -8.83
CA GLU A 93 4.71 -1.52 -9.79
C GLU A 93 4.32 -1.85 -11.24
N ALA A 94 3.99 -3.11 -11.51
CA ALA A 94 3.55 -3.53 -12.84
C ALA A 94 2.25 -2.80 -13.24
N TRP A 95 1.31 -2.69 -12.32
CA TRP A 95 0.09 -1.92 -12.54
C TRP A 95 0.41 -0.44 -12.84
N ALA A 96 1.27 0.19 -12.04
CA ALA A 96 1.65 1.59 -12.24
C ALA A 96 2.28 1.82 -13.61
N ARG A 97 3.16 0.91 -14.05
CA ARG A 97 3.76 0.96 -15.39
C ARG A 97 2.69 0.81 -16.47
N SER A 98 1.72 -0.09 -16.30
CA SER A 98 0.63 -0.27 -17.25
C SER A 98 -0.25 0.97 -17.38
N ARG A 99 -0.31 1.80 -16.35
CA ARG A 99 -0.99 3.09 -16.33
C ARG A 99 -0.18 4.23 -16.96
N GLY A 100 1.06 3.95 -17.34
CA GLY A 100 1.99 4.97 -17.86
C GLY A 100 2.71 5.76 -16.78
N HIS A 101 2.59 5.38 -15.52
CA HIS A 101 3.29 6.02 -14.42
C HIS A 101 4.78 5.67 -14.42
N LYS A 102 5.62 6.65 -14.14
CA LYS A 102 7.07 6.49 -13.95
C LYS A 102 7.46 6.49 -12.48
N LEU A 103 6.51 6.77 -11.61
CA LEU A 103 6.72 6.91 -10.18
C LEU A 103 5.62 6.16 -9.43
N LEU A 104 6.03 5.40 -8.43
CA LEU A 104 5.13 4.82 -7.44
C LEU A 104 5.61 5.30 -6.08
N THR A 105 4.73 5.95 -5.33
CA THR A 105 5.00 6.39 -3.98
C THR A 105 4.32 5.47 -2.98
N VAL A 106 4.83 5.43 -1.76
CA VAL A 106 4.25 4.70 -0.65
C VAL A 106 4.35 5.54 0.61
N GLY A 107 3.29 5.57 1.39
CA GLY A 107 3.33 6.14 2.73
C GLY A 107 3.69 5.06 3.75
N VAL A 108 4.60 5.37 4.66
CA VAL A 108 4.98 4.46 5.74
C VAL A 108 5.12 5.25 7.04
N LEU A 109 4.64 4.67 8.13
CA LEU A 109 4.78 5.30 9.45
C LEU A 109 6.25 5.32 9.88
N ALA A 110 6.72 6.47 10.37
CA ALA A 110 8.09 6.63 10.86
C ALA A 110 8.45 5.63 11.98
N LYS A 111 7.44 5.20 12.74
CA LYS A 111 7.59 4.21 13.82
C LYS A 111 7.51 2.75 13.35
N ASN A 112 7.52 2.53 12.04
CA ASN A 112 7.49 1.19 11.47
C ASN A 112 8.81 0.88 10.73
N PRO A 113 9.92 0.66 11.45
CA PRO A 113 11.22 0.45 10.82
C PRO A 113 11.28 -0.82 9.97
N SER A 114 10.49 -1.82 10.30
CA SER A 114 10.40 -3.07 9.53
C SER A 114 9.85 -2.81 8.12
N ALA A 115 8.78 -2.02 7.99
CA ALA A 115 8.23 -1.64 6.69
C ALA A 115 9.19 -0.75 5.92
N ILE A 116 9.83 0.23 6.59
CA ILE A 116 10.82 1.10 5.97
C ILE A 116 11.95 0.28 5.35
N ARG A 117 12.51 -0.68 6.09
CA ARG A 117 13.57 -1.56 5.58
C ARG A 117 13.09 -2.40 4.38
N ALA A 118 11.86 -2.88 4.43
CA ALA A 118 11.28 -3.65 3.33
C ALA A 118 11.20 -2.81 2.05
N TYR A 119 10.72 -1.58 2.15
CA TYR A 119 10.65 -0.67 1.01
C TYR A 119 12.03 -0.26 0.50
N GLU A 120 12.95 0.08 1.40
CA GLU A 120 14.33 0.39 1.01
C GLU A 120 15.00 -0.79 0.30
N GLY A 121 14.79 -2.02 0.79
CA GLY A 121 15.25 -3.24 0.13
C GLY A 121 14.64 -3.48 -1.24
N ALA A 122 13.45 -2.92 -1.50
CA ALA A 122 12.78 -2.97 -2.79
C ALA A 122 13.17 -1.79 -3.71
N GLY A 123 14.07 -0.91 -3.28
CA GLY A 123 14.58 0.21 -4.09
C GLY A 123 13.90 1.54 -3.83
N TYR A 124 13.03 1.63 -2.84
CA TYR A 124 12.38 2.89 -2.47
C TYR A 124 13.32 3.73 -1.61
N ALA A 125 13.23 5.04 -1.79
CA ALA A 125 14.00 6.01 -1.02
C ALA A 125 13.06 7.04 -0.39
N PRO A 126 13.42 7.63 0.76
CA PRO A 126 12.63 8.68 1.37
C PRO A 126 12.39 9.83 0.39
N TYR A 127 11.15 10.30 0.33
CA TYR A 127 10.75 11.36 -0.60
C TYR A 127 10.09 12.54 0.10
N TRP A 128 9.14 12.28 1.00
CA TRP A 128 8.36 13.30 1.69
C TRP A 128 8.27 12.98 3.18
N THR A 129 8.36 14.00 4.02
CA THR A 129 8.22 13.84 5.48
C THR A 129 7.03 14.64 5.97
N THR A 130 6.12 13.99 6.68
CA THR A 130 5.02 14.62 7.41
C THR A 130 5.38 14.66 8.90
N MET A 131 5.22 15.83 9.50
CA MET A 131 5.44 16.03 10.93
C MET A 131 4.14 16.41 11.61
N ARG A 132 3.96 16.03 12.86
CA ARG A 132 2.74 16.36 13.60
C ARG A 132 3.05 16.87 15.00
N ARG A 133 2.13 17.69 15.51
CA ARG A 133 2.12 18.17 16.90
C ARG A 133 0.66 18.22 17.38
N TYR A 134 0.41 17.61 18.52
CA TYR A 134 -0.90 17.80 19.19
C TYR A 134 -0.92 19.17 19.87
N LEU A 135 -2.04 19.91 19.73
CA LEU A 135 -2.21 21.26 20.26
C LEU A 135 -3.06 21.23 21.53
#